data_e1852caef94b3c4a29c509bc2d3313fd
#
_entry.id   e1852caef94b3c4a29c509bc2d3313fd
#
_cell.length_a   1.000
_cell.length_b   1.000
_cell.length_c   1.000
_cell.angle_alpha   90.00
_cell.angle_beta   90.00
_cell.angle_gamma   90.00
#
_symmetry.space_group_name_H-M   'P 1'
#
loop_
_entity.id
_entity.type
_entity.pdbx_description
1 polymer ?
#
loop_
_entity_poly.entity_id
_entity_poly.type
_entity_poly.pdbx_seq_one_letter_code
_entity_poly.pdbx_strand_id
1 'polypeptide(L)'
;HDANQHAEKANKKAVALSDLLWADGHRICAVGGSDVHLKETERYGDASVPPKPGDPSTWCYMEQMTPAQFLKSIQACHVYVTRNCEVQFFCECYKASGERIPGAYRFGDRLPDQCAIMGFELKIKTRERNAQVFYLNDGEKMVLLEEVRKDGWRQYNGTITFSAQETYHWIRFGAETRKGILLFYANPFTRGEKKPELLTFGDASSHLDLHQIQ
;
A
#
# COMPACT_ATOMS: atom_id res chain seq x y z
N HIS A 1 12.08 -18.27 15.51
CA HIS A 1 12.07 -16.86 15.96
C HIS A 1 12.84 -15.96 14.97
N ASP A 2 14.04 -16.38 14.57
CA ASP A 2 14.94 -15.55 13.76
C ASP A 2 14.50 -15.43 12.29
N ALA A 3 13.97 -16.49 11.69
CA ALA A 3 13.51 -16.45 10.29
C ALA A 3 12.38 -15.45 10.07
N ASN A 4 11.42 -15.32 11.01
CA ASN A 4 10.36 -14.34 10.92
C ASN A 4 10.85 -12.91 11.11
N GLN A 5 11.86 -12.67 11.97
CA GLN A 5 12.44 -11.35 12.17
C GLN A 5 13.21 -10.88 10.94
N HIS A 6 13.97 -11.78 10.28
CA HIS A 6 14.66 -11.45 9.03
C HIS A 6 13.68 -11.11 7.90
N ALA A 7 12.60 -11.87 7.76
CA ALA A 7 11.56 -11.59 6.77
C ALA A 7 10.88 -10.23 7.02
N GLU A 8 10.54 -9.91 8.27
CA GLU A 8 9.92 -8.61 8.59
C GLU A 8 10.88 -7.44 8.35
N LYS A 9 12.16 -7.61 8.64
CA LYS A 9 13.18 -6.59 8.34
C LYS A 9 13.34 -6.40 6.83
N ALA A 10 13.35 -7.47 6.04
CA ALA A 10 13.41 -7.40 4.59
C ALA A 10 12.16 -6.69 4.01
N ASN A 11 10.97 -7.01 4.53
CA ASN A 11 9.73 -6.38 4.12
C ASN A 11 9.73 -4.86 4.42
N LYS A 12 10.18 -4.45 5.60
CA LYS A 12 10.30 -3.03 5.94
C LYS A 12 11.24 -2.29 4.97
N LYS A 13 12.38 -2.88 4.62
CA LYS A 13 13.31 -2.31 3.65
C LYS A 13 12.72 -2.21 2.25
N ALA A 14 12.00 -3.25 1.81
CA ALA A 14 11.31 -3.25 0.53
C ALA A 14 10.22 -2.16 0.46
N VAL A 15 9.45 -1.98 1.55
CA VAL A 15 8.46 -0.91 1.67
C VAL A 15 9.13 0.46 1.63
N ALA A 16 10.19 0.68 2.40
CA ALA A 16 10.92 1.95 2.42
C ALA A 16 11.52 2.30 1.05
N LEU A 17 12.08 1.32 0.35
CA LEU A 17 12.57 1.49 -1.03
C LEU A 17 11.43 1.83 -1.99
N SER A 18 10.30 1.12 -1.90
CA SER A 18 9.13 1.40 -2.71
C SER A 18 8.61 2.82 -2.48
N ASP A 19 8.47 3.25 -1.22
CA ASP A 19 8.01 4.59 -0.86
C ASP A 19 8.98 5.67 -1.36
N LEU A 20 10.29 5.45 -1.26
CA LEU A 20 11.32 6.35 -1.82
C LEU A 20 11.17 6.50 -3.35
N LEU A 21 11.02 5.39 -4.06
CA LEU A 21 10.89 5.42 -5.52
C LEU A 21 9.59 6.11 -5.97
N TRP A 22 8.47 5.91 -5.25
CA TRP A 22 7.24 6.65 -5.50
C TRP A 22 7.41 8.15 -5.22
N ALA A 23 8.09 8.52 -4.13
CA ALA A 23 8.40 9.93 -3.82
C ALA A 23 9.32 10.58 -4.88
N ASP A 24 10.16 9.79 -5.53
CA ASP A 24 11.01 10.23 -6.64
C ASP A 24 10.29 10.27 -8.00
N GLY A 25 9.03 9.84 -8.07
CA GLY A 25 8.25 9.87 -9.31
C GLY A 25 8.33 8.58 -10.15
N HIS A 26 9.03 7.56 -9.67
CA HIS A 26 8.97 6.24 -10.31
C HIS A 26 7.59 5.62 -10.13
N ARG A 27 7.09 4.98 -11.18
CA ARG A 27 5.86 4.20 -11.12
C ARG A 27 6.22 2.72 -11.13
N ILE A 28 6.31 2.14 -9.95
CA ILE A 28 6.62 0.73 -9.74
C ILE A 28 5.45 0.02 -9.06
N CYS A 29 5.15 -1.20 -9.48
CA CYS A 29 4.09 -1.99 -8.87
C CYS A 29 4.66 -2.85 -7.75
N ALA A 30 4.28 -2.56 -6.51
CA ALA A 30 4.57 -3.44 -5.39
C ALA A 30 3.63 -4.63 -5.40
N VAL A 31 4.20 -5.82 -5.32
CA VAL A 31 3.50 -7.09 -5.18
C VAL A 31 4.04 -7.84 -3.96
N GLY A 32 3.24 -8.71 -3.38
CA GLY A 32 3.64 -9.52 -2.22
C GLY A 32 3.26 -10.98 -2.42
N GLY A 33 4.08 -11.86 -1.86
CA GLY A 33 3.84 -13.29 -1.84
C GLY A 33 4.36 -13.91 -0.57
N SER A 34 3.89 -15.10 -0.24
CA SER A 34 4.25 -15.80 1.00
C SER A 34 5.67 -16.35 1.00
N ASP A 35 6.30 -16.48 -0.16
CA ASP A 35 7.63 -17.08 -0.35
C ASP A 35 7.78 -18.45 0.34
N VAL A 36 6.70 -19.23 0.33
CA VAL A 36 6.65 -20.53 1.01
C VAL A 36 7.29 -21.58 0.13
N HIS A 37 8.36 -22.19 0.64
CA HIS A 37 9.10 -23.29 -0.01
C HIS A 37 8.93 -24.62 0.70
N LEU A 38 8.21 -24.67 1.82
CA LEU A 38 7.98 -25.85 2.62
C LEU A 38 6.55 -26.39 2.45
N LYS A 39 6.37 -27.69 2.68
CA LYS A 39 5.04 -28.29 2.75
C LYS A 39 4.28 -27.77 3.97
N GLU A 40 2.95 -27.88 3.94
CA GLU A 40 2.08 -27.44 5.04
C GLU A 40 2.40 -28.10 6.39
N THR A 41 3.03 -29.29 6.37
CA THR A 41 3.44 -30.04 7.56
C THR A 41 4.84 -29.69 8.07
N GLU A 42 5.62 -28.96 7.28
CA GLU A 42 6.99 -28.56 7.59
C GLU A 42 7.03 -27.17 8.20
N ARG A 43 8.12 -26.83 8.90
CA ARG A 43 8.29 -25.53 9.58
C ARG A 43 9.70 -24.99 9.36
N TYR A 44 9.80 -23.67 9.30
CA TYR A 44 11.09 -22.99 9.27
C TYR A 44 11.68 -22.92 10.68
N GLY A 45 12.79 -23.62 10.93
CA GLY A 45 13.47 -23.60 12.23
C GLY A 45 12.51 -23.85 13.40
N ASP A 46 12.52 -22.95 14.37
CA ASP A 46 11.70 -23.05 15.59
C ASP A 46 10.30 -22.42 15.45
N ALA A 47 9.82 -22.18 14.22
CA ALA A 47 8.49 -21.61 14.01
C ALA A 47 7.39 -22.49 14.62
N SER A 48 6.55 -21.89 15.46
CA SER A 48 5.44 -22.60 16.13
C SER A 48 4.31 -22.98 15.19
N VAL A 49 4.22 -22.30 14.04
CA VAL A 49 3.15 -22.48 13.05
C VAL A 49 3.78 -22.77 11.70
N PRO A 50 3.24 -23.73 10.92
CA PRO A 50 3.71 -23.96 9.56
C PRO A 50 3.49 -22.74 8.67
N PRO A 51 4.31 -22.58 7.62
CA PRO A 51 4.15 -21.49 6.66
C PRO A 51 2.79 -21.62 5.95
N LYS A 52 2.15 -20.48 5.70
CA LYS A 52 0.84 -20.46 5.06
C LYS A 52 0.96 -19.88 3.66
N PRO A 53 0.74 -20.67 2.59
CA PRO A 53 0.64 -20.13 1.23
C PRO A 53 -0.42 -19.04 1.14
N GLY A 54 -0.12 -17.97 0.37
CA GLY A 54 -1.04 -16.84 0.20
C GLY A 54 -1.11 -15.86 1.38
N ASP A 55 -0.14 -15.91 2.30
CA ASP A 55 -0.02 -14.95 3.40
C ASP A 55 1.42 -14.42 3.52
N PRO A 56 1.74 -13.23 3.00
CA PRO A 56 0.85 -12.28 2.29
C PRO A 56 0.41 -12.74 0.90
N SER A 57 -0.62 -12.07 0.39
CA SER A 57 -1.13 -12.24 -0.97
C SER A 57 -1.31 -10.91 -1.70
N THR A 58 -1.15 -10.93 -3.01
CA THR A 58 -1.45 -9.82 -3.90
C THR A 58 -2.88 -9.92 -4.42
N TRP A 59 -3.63 -8.84 -4.27
CA TRP A 59 -5.00 -8.69 -4.78
C TRP A 59 -4.98 -7.75 -5.98
N CYS A 60 -5.65 -8.17 -7.07
CA CYS A 60 -5.69 -7.43 -8.32
C CYS A 60 -7.12 -6.99 -8.65
N TYR A 61 -7.27 -5.74 -9.08
CA TYR A 61 -8.53 -5.27 -9.66
C TYR A 61 -8.65 -5.78 -11.10
N MET A 62 -9.58 -6.68 -11.34
CA MET A 62 -9.81 -7.29 -12.65
C MET A 62 -11.30 -7.39 -12.93
N GLU A 63 -11.70 -7.16 -14.16
CA GLU A 63 -13.09 -7.38 -14.63
C GLU A 63 -13.32 -8.86 -14.95
N GLN A 64 -12.29 -9.55 -15.41
CA GLN A 64 -12.33 -10.97 -15.74
C GLN A 64 -11.03 -11.64 -15.24
N MET A 65 -11.16 -12.84 -14.70
CA MET A 65 -10.01 -13.62 -14.23
C MET A 65 -9.29 -14.27 -15.42
N THR A 66 -8.46 -13.50 -16.11
CA THR A 66 -7.63 -13.94 -17.21
C THR A 66 -6.18 -13.51 -17.02
N PRO A 67 -5.19 -14.26 -17.56
CA PRO A 67 -3.77 -13.88 -17.49
C PRO A 67 -3.52 -12.47 -18.05
N ALA A 68 -4.20 -12.10 -19.13
CA ALA A 68 -4.04 -10.78 -19.75
C ALA A 68 -4.55 -9.66 -18.82
N GLN A 69 -5.68 -9.83 -18.16
CA GLN A 69 -6.21 -8.85 -17.19
C GLN A 69 -5.32 -8.76 -15.96
N PHE A 70 -4.79 -9.90 -15.50
CA PHE A 70 -3.82 -9.92 -14.39
C PHE A 70 -2.57 -9.08 -14.72
N LEU A 71 -1.94 -9.32 -15.86
CA LEU A 71 -0.77 -8.55 -16.30
C LEU A 71 -1.08 -7.07 -16.47
N LYS A 72 -2.25 -6.73 -17.03
CA LYS A 72 -2.71 -5.35 -17.16
C LYS A 72 -2.86 -4.67 -15.80
N SER A 73 -3.39 -5.37 -14.80
CA SER A 73 -3.52 -4.83 -13.44
C SER A 73 -2.17 -4.57 -12.79
N ILE A 74 -1.20 -5.49 -12.95
CA ILE A 74 0.17 -5.29 -12.46
C ILE A 74 0.82 -4.08 -13.15
N GLN A 75 0.74 -3.99 -14.48
CA GLN A 75 1.31 -2.87 -15.24
C GLN A 75 0.69 -1.52 -14.87
N ALA A 76 -0.59 -1.51 -14.53
CA ALA A 76 -1.30 -0.32 -14.09
C ALA A 76 -1.13 -0.03 -12.59
N CYS A 77 -0.42 -0.87 -11.84
CA CYS A 77 -0.32 -0.83 -10.37
C CYS A 77 -1.67 -0.98 -9.65
N HIS A 78 -2.71 -1.50 -10.33
CA HIS A 78 -4.05 -1.73 -9.76
C HIS A 78 -4.06 -2.98 -8.88
N VAL A 79 -3.16 -3.03 -7.94
CA VAL A 79 -3.01 -4.13 -7.00
C VAL A 79 -2.70 -3.62 -5.59
N TYR A 80 -2.96 -4.45 -4.61
CA TYR A 80 -2.58 -4.23 -3.23
C TYR A 80 -2.19 -5.55 -2.55
N VAL A 81 -1.44 -5.46 -1.48
CA VAL A 81 -0.94 -6.61 -0.73
C VAL A 81 -1.61 -6.66 0.63
N THR A 82 -2.07 -7.83 1.03
CA THR A 82 -2.63 -8.05 2.38
C THR A 82 -2.04 -9.26 3.06
N ARG A 83 -2.02 -9.21 4.40
CA ARG A 83 -1.74 -10.33 5.30
C ARG A 83 -2.89 -10.48 6.28
N ASN A 84 -3.65 -11.58 6.18
CA ASN A 84 -4.81 -11.84 7.05
C ASN A 84 -5.79 -10.64 7.17
N CYS A 85 -6.03 -9.94 6.06
CA CYS A 85 -6.78 -8.71 6.03
C CYS A 85 -7.62 -8.64 4.74
N GLU A 86 -8.91 -8.35 4.87
CA GLU A 86 -9.79 -7.99 3.75
C GLU A 86 -9.89 -6.48 3.67
N VAL A 87 -9.88 -5.92 2.47
CA VAL A 87 -9.90 -4.48 2.22
C VAL A 87 -10.97 -4.12 1.19
N GLN A 88 -11.74 -3.09 1.49
CA GLN A 88 -12.62 -2.42 0.54
C GLN A 88 -12.24 -0.94 0.52
N PHE A 89 -12.18 -0.36 -0.66
CA PHE A 89 -11.79 1.03 -0.82
C PHE A 89 -12.64 1.72 -1.86
N PHE A 90 -13.04 2.93 -1.55
CA PHE A 90 -13.74 3.83 -2.44
C PHE A 90 -13.17 5.24 -2.29
N CYS A 91 -13.00 5.96 -3.38
CA CYS A 91 -12.63 7.38 -3.33
C CYS A 91 -13.25 8.19 -4.46
N GLU A 92 -13.36 9.48 -4.22
CA GLU A 92 -13.85 10.50 -5.13
C GLU A 92 -12.89 11.67 -5.19
N CYS A 93 -12.78 12.27 -6.36
CA CYS A 93 -11.97 13.47 -6.56
C CYS A 93 -12.87 14.70 -6.75
N TYR A 94 -12.42 15.82 -6.19
CA TYR A 94 -13.10 17.10 -6.29
C TYR A 94 -12.12 18.21 -6.73
N LYS A 95 -12.61 19.14 -7.55
CA LYS A 95 -11.90 20.38 -7.86
C LYS A 95 -11.83 21.29 -6.63
N ALA A 96 -11.00 22.32 -6.67
CA ALA A 96 -10.97 23.36 -5.64
C ALA A 96 -12.31 24.10 -5.45
N SER A 97 -13.16 24.12 -6.48
CA SER A 97 -14.53 24.64 -6.41
C SER A 97 -15.50 23.77 -5.62
N GLY A 98 -15.12 22.57 -5.25
CA GLY A 98 -16.01 21.55 -4.66
C GLY A 98 -16.76 20.70 -5.68
N GLU A 99 -16.60 20.95 -6.98
CA GLU A 99 -17.21 20.16 -8.03
C GLU A 99 -16.59 18.77 -8.09
N ARG A 100 -17.40 17.72 -8.10
CA ARG A 100 -16.96 16.33 -8.23
C ARG A 100 -16.41 16.06 -9.63
N ILE A 101 -15.24 15.42 -9.68
CA ILE A 101 -14.64 14.95 -10.93
C ILE A 101 -15.12 13.51 -11.16
N PRO A 102 -15.82 13.23 -12.28
CA PRO A 102 -16.27 11.87 -12.58
C PRO A 102 -15.08 10.90 -12.72
N GLY A 103 -15.24 9.71 -12.16
CA GLY A 103 -14.25 8.63 -12.26
C GLY A 103 -14.48 7.59 -11.18
N ALA A 104 -13.92 6.40 -11.40
CA ALA A 104 -13.79 5.33 -10.41
C ALA A 104 -12.30 5.10 -10.23
N TYR A 105 -11.75 5.54 -9.11
CA TYR A 105 -10.32 5.51 -8.85
C TYR A 105 -9.97 4.30 -7.97
N ARG A 106 -8.87 3.65 -8.29
CA ARG A 106 -8.36 2.43 -7.64
C ARG A 106 -6.93 2.67 -7.17
N PHE A 107 -6.46 1.88 -6.21
CA PHE A 107 -5.05 1.91 -5.84
C PHE A 107 -4.16 1.81 -7.08
N GLY A 108 -3.12 2.63 -7.12
CA GLY A 108 -2.21 2.73 -8.25
C GLY A 108 -2.61 3.74 -9.32
N ASP A 109 -3.81 4.33 -9.27
CA ASP A 109 -4.24 5.31 -10.27
C ASP A 109 -3.47 6.64 -10.16
N ARG A 110 -3.30 7.26 -11.32
CA ARG A 110 -3.01 8.69 -11.40
C ARG A 110 -4.31 9.45 -11.31
N LEU A 111 -4.44 10.30 -10.29
CA LEU A 111 -5.57 11.20 -10.12
C LEU A 111 -5.51 12.34 -11.16
N PRO A 112 -6.66 12.90 -11.55
CA PRO A 112 -6.68 14.07 -12.44
C PRO A 112 -5.89 15.24 -11.86
N ASP A 113 -5.15 15.97 -12.68
CA ASP A 113 -4.34 17.11 -12.24
C ASP A 113 -5.17 18.20 -11.56
N GLN A 114 -6.45 18.32 -11.94
CA GLN A 114 -7.42 19.25 -11.33
C GLN A 114 -8.02 18.74 -10.01
N CYS A 115 -7.67 17.52 -9.54
CA CYS A 115 -8.10 17.00 -8.25
C CYS A 115 -7.43 17.79 -7.12
N ALA A 116 -8.18 18.65 -6.46
CA ALA A 116 -7.71 19.42 -5.31
C ALA A 116 -8.01 18.73 -3.98
N ILE A 117 -9.06 17.89 -3.95
CA ILE A 117 -9.48 17.16 -2.77
C ILE A 117 -9.82 15.73 -3.16
N MET A 118 -9.27 14.76 -2.44
CA MET A 118 -9.64 13.34 -2.52
C MET A 118 -10.42 12.96 -1.26
N GLY A 119 -11.70 12.64 -1.42
CA GLY A 119 -12.50 12.01 -0.36
C GLY A 119 -12.35 10.49 -0.46
N PHE A 120 -12.29 9.79 0.68
CA PHE A 120 -12.16 8.33 0.68
C PHE A 120 -12.98 7.66 1.78
N GLU A 121 -13.38 6.42 1.50
CA GLU A 121 -13.86 5.43 2.45
C GLU A 121 -12.96 4.20 2.36
N LEU A 122 -12.37 3.78 3.50
CA LEU A 122 -11.57 2.58 3.61
C LEU A 122 -12.21 1.66 4.65
N LYS A 123 -12.50 0.43 4.27
CA LYS A 123 -12.96 -0.63 5.18
C LYS A 123 -11.92 -1.72 5.27
N ILE A 124 -11.61 -2.12 6.50
CA ILE A 124 -10.65 -3.18 6.78
C ILE A 124 -11.27 -4.21 7.73
N LYS A 125 -11.16 -5.48 7.38
CA LYS A 125 -11.52 -6.59 8.24
C LYS A 125 -10.29 -7.43 8.52
N THR A 126 -9.87 -7.47 9.78
CA THR A 126 -8.69 -8.22 10.24
C THR A 126 -8.92 -8.76 11.65
N ARG A 127 -8.24 -9.87 11.96
CA ARG A 127 -8.21 -10.43 13.31
C ARG A 127 -7.33 -9.64 14.29
N GLU A 128 -6.44 -8.80 13.76
CA GLU A 128 -5.57 -7.92 14.56
C GLU A 128 -6.37 -6.83 15.24
N ARG A 129 -6.60 -6.99 16.56
CA ARG A 129 -7.42 -6.05 17.35
C ARG A 129 -6.83 -4.65 17.40
N ASN A 130 -5.51 -4.56 17.38
CA ASN A 130 -4.74 -3.32 17.53
C ASN A 130 -4.10 -2.87 16.21
N ALA A 131 -4.67 -3.24 15.06
CA ALA A 131 -4.21 -2.75 13.78
C ALA A 131 -4.32 -1.22 13.73
N GLN A 132 -3.23 -0.56 13.36
CA GLN A 132 -3.17 0.85 13.07
C GLN A 132 -3.34 1.04 11.56
N VAL A 133 -4.36 1.75 11.15
CA VAL A 133 -4.65 2.09 9.75
C VAL A 133 -4.16 3.50 9.50
N PHE A 134 -3.52 3.74 8.37
CA PHE A 134 -2.91 5.02 8.04
C PHE A 134 -2.88 5.25 6.53
N TYR A 135 -2.58 6.47 6.14
CA TYR A 135 -2.05 6.78 4.82
C TYR A 135 -0.75 7.57 4.95
N LEU A 136 0.08 7.47 3.93
CA LEU A 136 1.20 8.38 3.72
C LEU A 136 0.74 9.45 2.72
N ASN A 137 1.02 10.70 3.03
CA ASN A 137 0.84 11.84 2.14
C ASN A 137 2.22 12.45 1.90
N ASP A 138 2.78 12.21 0.73
CA ASP A 138 4.14 12.64 0.37
C ASP A 138 5.20 12.22 1.40
N GLY A 139 5.01 11.03 2.00
CA GLY A 139 5.90 10.46 3.02
C GLY A 139 5.48 10.73 4.47
N GLU A 140 4.63 11.71 4.73
CA GLU A 140 4.10 11.97 6.08
C GLU A 140 3.01 10.96 6.45
N LYS A 141 3.18 10.29 7.60
CA LYS A 141 2.24 9.26 8.07
C LYS A 141 1.08 9.87 8.85
N MET A 142 -0.11 9.70 8.31
CA MET A 142 -1.36 10.13 8.92
C MET A 142 -2.15 8.91 9.41
N VAL A 143 -2.30 8.78 10.73
CA VAL A 143 -3.06 7.69 11.35
C VAL A 143 -4.54 7.99 11.28
N LEU A 144 -5.32 7.01 10.82
CA LEU A 144 -6.77 7.12 10.69
C LEU A 144 -7.46 6.68 11.98
N LEU A 145 -8.51 7.40 12.35
CA LEU A 145 -9.38 7.05 13.45
C LEU A 145 -10.55 6.20 12.93
N GLU A 146 -10.84 5.10 13.64
CA GLU A 146 -11.98 4.23 13.31
C GLU A 146 -13.29 4.98 13.62
N GLU A 147 -14.17 5.10 12.62
CA GLU A 147 -15.47 5.75 12.79
C GLU A 147 -16.57 4.76 13.12
N VAL A 148 -16.59 3.62 12.44
CA VAL A 148 -17.64 2.61 12.60
C VAL A 148 -17.02 1.21 12.64
N ARG A 149 -17.58 0.36 13.51
CA ARG A 149 -17.28 -1.07 13.55
C ARG A 149 -18.57 -1.87 13.42
N LYS A 150 -18.68 -2.63 12.34
CA LYS A 150 -19.85 -3.47 12.08
C LYS A 150 -19.44 -4.77 11.38
N ASP A 151 -19.96 -5.90 11.84
CA ASP A 151 -19.75 -7.23 11.25
C ASP A 151 -18.27 -7.60 11.02
N GLY A 152 -17.41 -7.16 11.95
CA GLY A 152 -15.96 -7.37 11.89
C GLY A 152 -15.21 -6.38 10.99
N TRP A 153 -15.92 -5.54 10.24
CA TRP A 153 -15.34 -4.44 9.47
C TRP A 153 -15.13 -3.21 10.34
N ARG A 154 -14.00 -2.53 10.11
CA ARG A 154 -13.68 -1.21 10.65
C ARG A 154 -13.67 -0.23 9.48
N GLN A 155 -14.43 0.83 9.59
CA GLN A 155 -14.57 1.85 8.56
C GLN A 155 -13.82 3.12 8.96
N TYR A 156 -13.14 3.69 8.00
CA TYR A 156 -12.35 4.91 8.09
C TYR A 156 -12.72 5.82 6.93
N ASN A 157 -13.10 7.05 7.22
CA ASN A 157 -13.41 8.06 6.21
C ASN A 157 -12.44 9.24 6.38
N GLY A 158 -12.26 9.99 5.30
CA GLY A 158 -11.43 11.16 5.35
C GLY A 158 -11.36 11.92 4.04
N THR A 159 -10.68 13.05 4.12
CA THR A 159 -10.35 13.87 2.96
C THR A 159 -8.87 14.20 2.97
N ILE A 160 -8.27 14.21 1.79
CA ILE A 160 -6.88 14.61 1.56
C ILE A 160 -6.92 15.80 0.63
N THR A 161 -6.33 16.92 1.05
CA THR A 161 -6.23 18.13 0.24
C THR A 161 -4.83 18.21 -0.35
N PHE A 162 -4.76 18.42 -1.66
CA PHE A 162 -3.51 18.58 -2.37
C PHE A 162 -3.09 20.05 -2.41
N SER A 163 -1.80 20.32 -2.15
CA SER A 163 -1.23 21.62 -2.32
C SER A 163 -1.31 22.07 -3.81
N ALA A 164 -1.73 23.28 -4.04
CA ALA A 164 -1.69 23.88 -5.39
C ALA A 164 -0.27 24.29 -5.81
N GLN A 165 0.66 24.37 -4.86
CA GLN A 165 2.05 24.81 -5.09
C GLN A 165 2.95 23.66 -5.55
N GLU A 166 2.57 22.43 -5.24
CA GLU A 166 3.35 21.25 -5.58
C GLU A 166 2.83 20.61 -6.87
N THR A 167 3.76 20.28 -7.76
CA THR A 167 3.46 19.69 -9.07
C THR A 167 3.28 18.19 -9.04
N TYR A 168 3.72 17.53 -7.97
CA TYR A 168 3.63 16.09 -7.80
C TYR A 168 3.26 15.74 -6.36
N HIS A 169 2.34 14.78 -6.22
CA HIS A 169 1.92 14.20 -4.95
C HIS A 169 1.81 12.69 -5.09
N TRP A 170 2.05 11.98 -3.99
CA TRP A 170 1.75 10.55 -3.90
C TRP A 170 1.11 10.20 -2.55
N ILE A 171 0.13 9.29 -2.59
CA ILE A 171 -0.63 8.89 -1.41
C ILE A 171 -0.71 7.37 -1.38
N ARG A 172 -0.29 6.78 -0.26
CA ARG A 172 -0.34 5.34 -0.05
C ARG A 172 -1.09 4.99 1.22
N PHE A 173 -2.12 4.17 1.09
CA PHE A 173 -2.82 3.59 2.24
C PHE A 173 -2.12 2.34 2.74
N GLY A 174 -2.24 2.09 4.06
CA GLY A 174 -1.66 0.93 4.71
C GLY A 174 -2.28 0.62 6.06
N ALA A 175 -1.96 -0.57 6.54
CA ALA A 175 -2.26 -0.97 7.92
C ALA A 175 -1.13 -1.81 8.47
N GLU A 176 -0.86 -1.68 9.75
CA GLU A 176 0.18 -2.42 10.46
C GLU A 176 -0.25 -2.79 11.88
N THR A 177 0.41 -3.78 12.46
CA THR A 177 0.29 -4.06 13.89
C THR A 177 1.02 -3.00 14.72
N ARG A 178 0.82 -2.98 16.05
CA ARG A 178 1.61 -2.13 16.95
C ARG A 178 3.13 -2.38 16.90
N LYS A 179 3.54 -3.55 16.43
CA LYS A 179 4.95 -3.91 16.24
C LYS A 179 5.49 -3.51 14.86
N GLY A 180 4.71 -2.81 14.06
CA GLY A 180 5.09 -2.40 12.71
C GLY A 180 5.09 -3.54 11.69
N ILE A 181 4.40 -4.66 11.97
CA ILE A 181 4.20 -5.74 10.99
C ILE A 181 3.12 -5.30 10.02
N LEU A 182 3.45 -5.27 8.74
CA LEU A 182 2.54 -4.84 7.69
C LEU A 182 1.39 -5.83 7.50
N LEU A 183 0.16 -5.33 7.53
CA LEU A 183 -1.08 -6.07 7.29
C LEU A 183 -1.67 -5.75 5.91
N PHE A 184 -1.50 -4.52 5.47
CA PHE A 184 -2.04 -4.01 4.22
C PHE A 184 -1.09 -2.98 3.60
N TYR A 185 -0.81 -3.10 2.33
CA TYR A 185 -0.05 -2.16 1.51
C TYR A 185 -0.79 -1.92 0.20
N ALA A 186 -1.22 -0.69 -0.05
CA ALA A 186 -1.77 -0.29 -1.33
C ALA A 186 -0.68 0.29 -2.23
N ASN A 187 -0.72 0.04 -3.54
CA ASN A 187 0.07 0.84 -4.46
C ASN A 187 -0.44 2.29 -4.45
N PRO A 188 0.45 3.28 -4.45
CA PRO A 188 0.08 4.67 -4.26
C PRO A 188 -0.78 5.25 -5.39
N PHE A 189 -1.67 6.15 -5.03
CA PHE A 189 -2.19 7.15 -5.96
C PHE A 189 -1.12 8.19 -6.22
N THR A 190 -1.10 8.75 -7.43
CA THR A 190 -0.28 9.90 -7.76
C THR A 190 -1.14 11.01 -8.35
N ARG A 191 -0.73 12.26 -8.18
CA ARG A 191 -1.27 13.42 -8.85
C ARG A 191 -0.12 14.25 -9.40
N GLY A 192 -0.26 14.70 -10.64
CA GLY A 192 0.83 15.41 -11.33
C GLY A 192 1.93 14.48 -11.84
N GLU A 193 3.06 15.05 -12.21
CA GLU A 193 4.22 14.36 -12.76
C GLU A 193 5.51 14.86 -12.10
N LYS A 194 6.42 13.92 -11.84
CA LYS A 194 7.79 14.17 -11.41
C LYS A 194 8.72 13.33 -12.26
N LYS A 195 9.78 13.94 -12.78
CA LYS A 195 10.84 13.20 -13.48
C LYS A 195 11.73 12.53 -12.42
N PRO A 196 11.90 11.20 -12.47
CA PRO A 196 12.79 10.50 -11.54
C PRO A 196 14.23 11.00 -11.64
N GLU A 197 14.88 11.13 -10.48
CA GLU A 197 16.30 11.50 -10.33
C GLU A 197 17.16 10.31 -9.93
N LEU A 198 16.58 9.34 -9.21
CA LEU A 198 17.24 8.11 -8.78
C LEU A 198 17.25 7.10 -9.94
N LEU A 199 18.34 7.04 -10.69
CA LEU A 199 18.40 6.24 -11.92
C LEU A 199 18.94 4.82 -11.72
N THR A 200 19.62 4.58 -10.58
CA THR A 200 20.20 3.27 -10.24
C THR A 200 19.82 2.82 -8.85
N PHE A 201 19.95 1.53 -8.58
CA PHE A 201 19.79 1.00 -7.21
C PHE A 201 20.83 1.61 -6.25
N GLY A 202 22.03 1.94 -6.74
CA GLY A 202 23.04 2.63 -5.97
C GLY A 202 22.59 4.01 -5.50
N ASP A 203 21.92 4.78 -6.38
CA ASP A 203 21.37 6.10 -6.02
C ASP A 203 20.30 5.93 -4.94
N ALA A 204 19.35 5.02 -5.14
CA ALA A 204 18.29 4.76 -4.17
C ALA A 204 18.85 4.27 -2.82
N SER A 205 19.84 3.39 -2.82
CA SER A 205 20.43 2.83 -1.59
C SER A 205 21.20 3.87 -0.78
N SER A 206 21.75 4.91 -1.41
CA SER A 206 22.45 6.01 -0.73
C SER A 206 21.50 6.93 0.05
N HIS A 207 20.23 7.00 -0.35
CA HIS A 207 19.18 7.78 0.32
C HIS A 207 18.49 6.99 1.45
N LEU A 208 18.57 5.67 1.41
CA LEU A 208 18.04 4.80 2.45
C LEU A 208 19.17 4.31 3.32
N ASP A 209 19.23 4.75 4.58
CA ASP A 209 20.07 4.06 5.54
C ASP A 209 19.44 2.69 5.87
N LEU A 210 19.69 1.74 4.94
CA LEU A 210 19.17 0.38 5.05
C LEU A 210 19.68 -0.38 6.29
N HIS A 211 20.66 0.18 7.01
CA HIS A 211 21.16 -0.36 8.27
C HIS A 211 20.34 0.11 9.48
N GLN A 212 19.72 1.30 9.39
CA GLN A 212 18.91 1.87 10.48
C GLN A 212 17.44 1.41 10.45
N ILE A 213 16.96 0.81 9.35
CA ILE A 213 15.62 0.24 9.28
C ILE A 213 15.59 -1.06 10.10
N GLN A 214 15.18 -0.92 11.37
CA GLN A 214 15.03 -2.02 12.33
C GLN A 214 13.64 -2.67 12.28
#